data_6d6310139e1fa6a056635396830fc7c2
#
_entry.id   6d6310139e1fa6a056635396830fc7c2
#
_cell.length_a   1.000
_cell.length_b   1.000
_cell.length_c   1.000
_cell.angle_alpha   90.00
_cell.angle_beta   90.00
_cell.angle_gamma   90.00
#
_symmetry.space_group_name_H-M   'P 1'
#
loop_
_entity.id
_entity.type
_entity.pdbx_description
1 polymer ?
#
loop_
_entity_poly.entity_id
_entity_poly.type
_entity_poly.pdbx_seq_one_letter_code
_entity_poly.pdbx_strand_id
1 'polypeptide(L)'
;MTFLELAEQVLKDEMKPLTATEIWTIAEAKGYDKKLNSEGKTPWATLGAQIYVNAKDNPKTLFAQTDSRPKKFYLKSQASKIDLTDIETIEPIAPTIKKKKFEYLEKDLHPFLTYFAYYHLHCYTKTINHSHSSKKEFGEWVHPDIVGCYFPFDEWKSEVYDLSSSISNTTIRLFSFELKRELSFGNLRESFFQTVSNSSWANESYLVASEISKEQEFRDELSRLSTSFGIGVIQINTEDPDSSEIIFPATNRDNLDWETINKLTMNSDFKEFISTVKIDITSKKIHKKEYDTISDPEKLKMKND
;
A
#
# COMPACT_ATOMS: atom_id res chain seq x y z
N MET A 1 -36.46 14.14 -2.60
CA MET A 1 -35.48 14.68 -3.55
C MET A 1 -34.67 13.53 -4.08
N THR A 2 -34.49 13.42 -5.38
CA THR A 2 -33.62 12.42 -6.02
C THR A 2 -32.21 12.97 -6.17
N PHE A 3 -31.21 12.11 -6.47
CA PHE A 3 -29.83 12.56 -6.75
C PHE A 3 -29.75 13.49 -7.96
N LEU A 4 -30.58 13.29 -8.99
CA LEU A 4 -30.60 14.16 -10.16
C LEU A 4 -31.24 15.53 -9.85
N GLU A 5 -32.32 15.56 -9.05
CA GLU A 5 -32.92 16.81 -8.59
C GLU A 5 -31.95 17.60 -7.69
N LEU A 6 -31.15 16.93 -6.86
CA LEU A 6 -30.11 17.56 -6.06
C LEU A 6 -29.03 18.17 -6.97
N ALA A 7 -28.56 17.40 -7.95
CA ALA A 7 -27.57 17.89 -8.91
C ALA A 7 -28.09 19.09 -9.71
N GLU A 8 -29.34 19.05 -10.17
CA GLU A 8 -29.99 20.16 -10.87
C GLU A 8 -30.02 21.42 -10.00
N GLN A 9 -30.41 21.28 -8.72
CA GLN A 9 -30.49 22.41 -7.80
C GLN A 9 -29.14 23.06 -7.58
N VAL A 10 -28.09 22.26 -7.33
CA VAL A 10 -26.71 22.77 -7.14
C VAL A 10 -26.20 23.46 -8.39
N LEU A 11 -26.33 22.83 -9.56
CA LEU A 11 -25.88 23.41 -10.83
C LEU A 11 -26.65 24.68 -11.18
N LYS A 12 -27.92 24.78 -10.82
CA LYS A 12 -28.74 25.96 -11.00
C LYS A 12 -28.29 27.14 -10.15
N ASP A 13 -27.89 26.86 -8.91
CA ASP A 13 -27.41 27.85 -7.96
C ASP A 13 -26.00 28.36 -8.32
N GLU A 14 -25.10 27.46 -8.68
CA GLU A 14 -23.69 27.78 -8.90
C GLU A 14 -23.39 28.33 -10.30
N MET A 15 -24.24 28.08 -11.26
CA MET A 15 -24.16 28.58 -12.65
C MET A 15 -22.78 28.35 -13.30
N LYS A 16 -22.10 27.24 -12.99
CA LYS A 16 -20.80 26.85 -13.54
C LYS A 16 -20.70 25.32 -13.69
N PRO A 17 -19.81 24.82 -14.59
CA PRO A 17 -19.57 23.39 -14.71
C PRO A 17 -18.90 22.83 -13.46
N LEU A 18 -19.44 21.75 -12.88
CA LEU A 18 -18.94 21.10 -11.65
C LEU A 18 -18.77 19.59 -11.86
N THR A 19 -17.78 19.00 -11.22
CA THR A 19 -17.65 17.55 -11.10
C THR A 19 -18.70 16.99 -10.15
N ALA A 20 -18.96 15.68 -10.22
CA ALA A 20 -19.92 15.04 -9.32
C ALA A 20 -19.55 15.20 -7.84
N THR A 21 -18.25 15.18 -7.52
CA THR A 21 -17.74 15.39 -6.17
C THR A 21 -17.97 16.84 -5.69
N GLU A 22 -17.70 17.82 -6.54
CA GLU A 22 -17.98 19.24 -6.21
C GLU A 22 -19.48 19.48 -6.00
N ILE A 23 -20.34 18.86 -6.84
CA ILE A 23 -21.81 18.94 -6.67
C ILE A 23 -22.20 18.40 -5.31
N TRP A 24 -21.64 17.24 -4.91
CA TRP A 24 -21.95 16.63 -3.62
C TRP A 24 -21.49 17.51 -2.45
N THR A 25 -20.24 17.98 -2.48
CA THR A 25 -19.67 18.86 -1.43
C THR A 25 -20.51 20.12 -1.23
N ILE A 26 -20.95 20.75 -2.34
CA ILE A 26 -21.80 21.93 -2.28
C ILE A 26 -23.20 21.58 -1.73
N ALA A 27 -23.74 20.43 -2.11
CA ALA A 27 -25.02 19.96 -1.60
C ALA A 27 -25.00 19.72 -0.08
N GLU A 28 -23.93 19.15 0.45
CA GLU A 28 -23.73 18.99 1.90
C GLU A 28 -23.62 20.36 2.60
N ALA A 29 -22.81 21.26 2.07
CA ALA A 29 -22.65 22.61 2.63
C ALA A 29 -23.97 23.39 2.67
N LYS A 30 -24.86 23.18 1.68
CA LYS A 30 -26.18 23.81 1.60
C LYS A 30 -27.29 22.99 2.28
N GLY A 31 -26.99 21.82 2.82
CA GLY A 31 -27.96 20.93 3.50
C GLY A 31 -28.98 20.28 2.58
N TYR A 32 -28.69 20.16 1.28
CA TYR A 32 -29.57 19.49 0.31
C TYR A 32 -29.50 17.96 0.44
N ASP A 33 -28.36 17.43 0.91
CA ASP A 33 -28.14 16.03 1.26
C ASP A 33 -29.21 15.48 2.22
N LYS A 34 -29.63 16.28 3.22
CA LYS A 34 -30.64 15.93 4.21
C LYS A 34 -32.04 15.71 3.62
N LYS A 35 -32.28 16.14 2.39
CA LYS A 35 -33.53 15.95 1.66
C LYS A 35 -33.52 14.70 0.81
N LEU A 36 -32.40 13.99 0.74
CA LEU A 36 -32.26 12.69 0.09
C LEU A 36 -32.65 11.59 1.08
N ASN A 37 -33.57 10.72 0.68
CA ASN A 37 -33.83 9.48 1.42
C ASN A 37 -32.87 8.40 0.94
N SER A 38 -31.55 8.59 1.21
CA SER A 38 -30.52 7.64 0.82
C SER A 38 -29.78 7.17 2.07
N GLU A 39 -29.77 5.87 2.29
CA GLU A 39 -29.01 5.20 3.36
C GLU A 39 -27.65 4.68 2.89
N GLY A 40 -27.24 4.99 1.64
CA GLY A 40 -26.00 4.52 1.03
C GLY A 40 -24.77 5.16 1.66
N LYS A 41 -23.72 4.36 1.89
CA LYS A 41 -22.46 4.82 2.48
C LYS A 41 -21.64 5.74 1.56
N THR A 42 -21.90 5.76 0.24
CA THR A 42 -21.17 6.54 -0.77
C THR A 42 -22.13 7.28 -1.70
N PRO A 43 -22.91 8.25 -1.17
CA PRO A 43 -23.93 8.93 -1.97
C PRO A 43 -23.34 9.75 -3.12
N TRP A 44 -22.14 10.31 -2.98
CA TRP A 44 -21.42 11.00 -4.07
C TRP A 44 -21.11 10.10 -5.27
N ALA A 45 -20.77 8.82 -5.04
CA ALA A 45 -20.52 7.86 -6.11
C ALA A 45 -21.84 7.53 -6.86
N THR A 46 -22.95 7.40 -6.13
CA THR A 46 -24.27 7.20 -6.70
C THR A 46 -24.71 8.41 -7.52
N LEU A 47 -24.48 9.63 -7.01
CA LEU A 47 -24.72 10.87 -7.73
C LEU A 47 -23.91 10.90 -9.04
N GLY A 48 -22.62 10.60 -8.97
CA GLY A 48 -21.73 10.59 -10.11
C GLY A 48 -22.17 9.61 -11.20
N ALA A 49 -22.53 8.38 -10.81
CA ALA A 49 -23.02 7.37 -11.75
C ALA A 49 -24.35 7.80 -12.40
N GLN A 50 -25.31 8.30 -11.61
CA GLN A 50 -26.62 8.68 -12.12
C GLN A 50 -26.55 9.89 -13.07
N ILE A 51 -25.79 10.94 -12.73
CA ILE A 51 -25.67 12.11 -13.58
C ILE A 51 -24.93 11.80 -14.89
N TYR A 52 -23.90 10.92 -14.82
CA TYR A 52 -23.14 10.49 -16.00
C TYR A 52 -24.04 9.72 -16.98
N VAL A 53 -24.74 8.71 -16.49
CA VAL A 53 -25.66 7.90 -17.31
C VAL A 53 -26.80 8.76 -17.87
N ASN A 54 -27.36 9.64 -17.04
CA ASN A 54 -28.44 10.53 -17.48
C ASN A 54 -27.98 11.50 -18.57
N ALA A 55 -26.80 12.12 -18.41
CA ALA A 55 -26.25 13.05 -19.40
C ALA A 55 -25.88 12.36 -20.72
N LYS A 56 -25.45 11.08 -20.66
CA LYS A 56 -25.01 10.32 -21.83
C LYS A 56 -26.19 9.66 -22.58
N ASP A 57 -27.08 8.98 -21.86
CA ASP A 57 -28.01 8.01 -22.46
C ASP A 57 -29.47 8.50 -22.50
N ASN A 58 -29.80 9.60 -21.81
CA ASN A 58 -31.16 10.13 -21.78
C ASN A 58 -31.32 11.28 -22.79
N PRO A 59 -32.08 11.10 -23.89
CA PRO A 59 -32.30 12.16 -24.89
C PRO A 59 -32.97 13.42 -24.33
N LYS A 60 -33.75 13.28 -23.25
CA LYS A 60 -34.50 14.37 -22.59
C LYS A 60 -33.74 14.94 -21.37
N THR A 61 -32.46 14.62 -21.24
CA THR A 61 -31.65 15.09 -20.11
C THR A 61 -31.52 16.61 -20.08
N LEU A 62 -31.59 17.16 -18.86
CA LEU A 62 -31.29 18.58 -18.58
C LEU A 62 -29.79 18.83 -18.47
N PHE A 63 -28.99 17.78 -18.29
CA PHE A 63 -27.54 17.85 -18.08
C PHE A 63 -26.76 17.75 -19.37
N ALA A 64 -25.64 18.48 -19.41
CA ALA A 64 -24.60 18.32 -20.38
C ALA A 64 -23.27 18.06 -19.67
N GLN A 65 -22.31 17.48 -20.32
CA GLN A 65 -20.97 17.21 -19.80
C GLN A 65 -19.91 17.86 -20.69
N THR A 66 -18.79 18.25 -20.05
CA THR A 66 -17.62 18.76 -20.76
C THR A 66 -16.74 17.61 -21.28
N ASP A 67 -15.84 17.91 -22.22
CA ASP A 67 -14.82 16.94 -22.67
C ASP A 67 -13.57 16.90 -21.78
N SER A 68 -13.57 17.73 -20.72
CA SER A 68 -12.47 17.75 -19.73
C SER A 68 -12.34 16.44 -18.93
N ARG A 69 -11.19 16.24 -18.31
CA ARG A 69 -10.97 15.17 -17.33
C ARG A 69 -10.48 15.80 -16.02
N PRO A 70 -11.22 15.65 -14.90
CA PRO A 70 -12.48 14.91 -14.75
C PRO A 70 -13.63 15.57 -15.50
N LYS A 71 -14.65 14.78 -15.88
CA LYS A 71 -15.87 15.27 -16.50
C LYS A 71 -16.58 16.24 -15.57
N LYS A 72 -16.95 17.42 -16.08
CA LYS A 72 -17.80 18.38 -15.39
C LYS A 72 -19.18 18.38 -16.03
N PHE A 73 -20.19 18.62 -15.22
CA PHE A 73 -21.60 18.65 -15.62
C PHE A 73 -22.15 20.06 -15.47
N TYR A 74 -23.03 20.43 -16.34
CA TYR A 74 -23.76 21.71 -16.31
C TYR A 74 -25.17 21.56 -16.87
N LEU A 75 -26.03 22.52 -16.63
CA LEU A 75 -27.39 22.50 -17.20
C LEU A 75 -27.38 23.04 -18.63
N LYS A 76 -28.02 22.32 -19.55
CA LYS A 76 -28.18 22.76 -20.97
C LYS A 76 -28.81 24.14 -21.09
N SER A 77 -29.75 24.47 -20.20
CA SER A 77 -30.39 25.77 -20.15
C SER A 77 -29.45 26.93 -19.80
N GLN A 78 -28.29 26.64 -19.25
CA GLN A 78 -27.30 27.64 -18.83
C GLN A 78 -26.09 27.70 -19.80
N ALA A 79 -26.05 26.86 -20.82
CA ALA A 79 -24.93 26.74 -21.76
C ALA A 79 -24.55 28.08 -22.43
N SER A 80 -25.52 28.95 -22.68
CA SER A 80 -25.28 30.28 -23.29
C SER A 80 -24.76 31.36 -22.30
N LYS A 81 -24.78 31.05 -21.01
CA LYS A 81 -24.37 31.96 -19.93
C LYS A 81 -23.10 31.53 -19.24
N ILE A 82 -22.64 30.35 -19.55
CA ILE A 82 -21.42 29.76 -18.97
C ILE A 82 -20.31 30.00 -20.01
N ASP A 83 -19.28 30.70 -19.63
CA ASP A 83 -18.09 30.87 -20.47
C ASP A 83 -17.34 29.53 -20.55
N LEU A 84 -17.55 28.83 -21.66
CA LEU A 84 -16.89 27.53 -21.92
C LEU A 84 -15.45 27.70 -22.43
N THR A 85 -15.01 28.97 -22.66
CA THR A 85 -13.65 29.25 -23.15
C THR A 85 -12.61 29.28 -22.02
N ASP A 86 -13.02 29.47 -20.77
CA ASP A 86 -12.15 29.34 -19.58
C ASP A 86 -11.97 27.87 -19.12
N ILE A 87 -12.35 26.90 -19.95
CA ILE A 87 -11.92 25.52 -19.78
C ILE A 87 -10.51 25.41 -20.39
N GLU A 88 -9.57 26.21 -19.88
CA GLU A 88 -8.18 25.81 -19.94
C GLU A 88 -8.11 24.39 -19.42
N THR A 89 -7.41 23.55 -20.14
CA THR A 89 -6.88 22.27 -19.70
C THR A 89 -6.18 22.49 -18.34
N ILE A 90 -6.97 22.68 -17.31
CA ILE A 90 -6.50 22.40 -15.97
C ILE A 90 -6.27 20.91 -16.04
N GLU A 91 -5.00 20.52 -16.11
CA GLU A 91 -4.57 19.18 -15.79
C GLU A 91 -5.46 18.69 -14.65
N PRO A 92 -5.94 17.43 -14.69
CA PRO A 92 -6.89 16.97 -13.70
C PRO A 92 -6.31 17.34 -12.34
N ILE A 93 -6.96 18.28 -11.66
CA ILE A 93 -6.88 18.34 -10.23
C ILE A 93 -7.67 17.10 -9.81
N ALA A 94 -7.08 15.93 -9.97
CA ALA A 94 -7.18 14.92 -8.95
C ALA A 94 -7.12 15.70 -7.64
N PRO A 95 -7.95 15.41 -6.61
CA PRO A 95 -7.75 16.08 -5.34
C PRO A 95 -6.25 16.10 -5.22
N THR A 96 -5.67 17.27 -5.26
CA THR A 96 -4.26 17.42 -4.98
C THR A 96 -4.22 17.08 -3.51
N ILE A 97 -4.23 15.78 -3.23
CA ILE A 97 -3.36 15.26 -2.22
C ILE A 97 -2.07 15.91 -2.69
N LYS A 98 -1.72 17.05 -2.08
CA LYS A 98 -0.38 17.60 -2.18
C LYS A 98 0.45 16.36 -1.97
N LYS A 99 1.07 15.80 -3.04
CA LYS A 99 1.92 14.63 -2.90
C LYS A 99 2.86 15.09 -1.81
N LYS A 100 2.66 14.56 -0.61
CA LYS A 100 3.45 14.91 0.55
C LYS A 100 4.85 14.68 0.01
N LYS A 101 5.61 15.74 -0.18
CA LYS A 101 6.93 15.61 -0.79
C LYS A 101 7.74 14.97 0.31
N PHE A 102 7.84 13.65 0.26
CA PHE A 102 8.68 12.92 1.19
C PHE A 102 10.08 13.44 0.99
N GLU A 103 10.69 13.92 2.04
CA GLU A 103 12.08 14.38 2.04
C GLU A 103 13.05 13.20 1.95
N TYR A 104 12.55 11.96 2.00
CA TYR A 104 13.29 10.72 1.95
C TYR A 104 12.82 9.79 0.82
N LEU A 105 13.72 8.90 0.42
CA LEU A 105 13.46 7.85 -0.56
C LEU A 105 13.00 6.56 0.14
N GLU A 106 12.41 5.64 -0.60
CA GLU A 106 11.96 4.32 -0.09
C GLU A 106 13.12 3.54 0.54
N LYS A 107 14.30 3.58 -0.08
CA LYS A 107 15.52 2.95 0.46
C LYS A 107 15.95 3.50 1.84
N ASP A 108 15.58 4.72 2.17
CA ASP A 108 15.93 5.33 3.46
C ASP A 108 15.11 4.74 4.61
N LEU A 109 14.03 3.98 4.29
CA LEU A 109 13.24 3.21 5.25
C LEU A 109 13.87 1.84 5.60
N HIS A 110 14.83 1.34 4.80
CA HIS A 110 15.46 0.04 5.04
C HIS A 110 16.06 -0.09 6.45
N PRO A 111 16.84 0.88 6.97
CA PRO A 111 17.40 0.78 8.33
C PRO A 111 16.32 0.75 9.42
N PHE A 112 15.17 1.44 9.22
CA PHE A 112 14.05 1.41 10.16
C PHE A 112 13.38 0.04 10.18
N LEU A 113 13.17 -0.56 9.01
CA LEU A 113 12.63 -1.91 8.94
C LEU A 113 13.61 -2.93 9.53
N THR A 114 14.91 -2.83 9.26
CA THR A 114 15.93 -3.69 9.86
C THR A 114 15.88 -3.62 11.38
N TYR A 115 15.78 -2.41 11.95
CA TYR A 115 15.59 -2.19 13.38
C TYR A 115 14.31 -2.87 13.89
N PHE A 116 13.18 -2.60 13.26
CA PHE A 116 11.89 -3.18 13.65
C PHE A 116 11.91 -4.71 13.57
N ALA A 117 12.40 -5.27 12.46
CA ALA A 117 12.46 -6.72 12.26
C ALA A 117 13.32 -7.41 13.31
N TYR A 118 14.42 -6.79 13.72
CA TYR A 118 15.28 -7.34 14.75
C TYR A 118 14.60 -7.36 16.13
N TYR A 119 14.01 -6.25 16.57
CA TYR A 119 13.46 -6.12 17.92
C TYR A 119 12.05 -6.71 18.09
N HIS A 120 11.23 -6.72 17.02
CA HIS A 120 9.83 -7.17 17.10
C HIS A 120 9.58 -8.54 16.46
N LEU A 121 10.33 -8.89 15.42
CA LEU A 121 10.20 -10.18 14.73
C LEU A 121 11.38 -11.13 15.02
N HIS A 122 12.38 -10.67 15.79
CA HIS A 122 13.63 -11.40 16.08
C HIS A 122 14.36 -11.87 14.79
N CYS A 123 14.27 -11.05 13.76
CA CYS A 123 14.63 -11.40 12.40
C CYS A 123 15.88 -10.63 11.95
N TYR A 124 16.89 -11.35 11.47
CA TYR A 124 18.07 -10.77 10.80
C TYR A 124 17.75 -10.54 9.34
N THR A 125 17.92 -9.32 8.86
CA THR A 125 17.54 -8.90 7.51
C THR A 125 18.71 -8.78 6.56
N LYS A 126 18.42 -8.88 5.26
CA LYS A 126 19.34 -8.58 4.16
C LYS A 126 18.61 -7.78 3.09
N THR A 127 19.10 -6.60 2.79
CA THR A 127 18.62 -5.78 1.68
C THR A 127 18.98 -6.43 0.35
N ILE A 128 18.03 -6.47 -0.59
CA ILE A 128 18.20 -7.04 -1.91
C ILE A 128 18.26 -5.91 -2.95
N ASN A 129 19.38 -5.81 -3.64
CA ASN A 129 19.54 -4.84 -4.71
C ASN A 129 18.94 -5.38 -6.03
N HIS A 130 17.87 -4.77 -6.50
CA HIS A 130 17.22 -5.16 -7.76
C HIS A 130 18.15 -5.02 -8.98
N SER A 131 19.17 -4.14 -8.92
CA SER A 131 20.16 -3.99 -9.99
C SER A 131 21.08 -5.21 -10.18
N HIS A 132 21.17 -6.08 -9.16
CA HIS A 132 21.95 -7.31 -9.19
C HIS A 132 21.20 -8.50 -9.82
N SER A 133 19.95 -8.28 -10.27
CA SER A 133 19.15 -9.28 -10.95
C SER A 133 19.35 -9.23 -12.46
N SER A 134 19.46 -10.40 -13.10
CA SER A 134 19.49 -10.48 -14.56
C SER A 134 18.10 -10.19 -15.13
N LYS A 135 17.91 -8.96 -15.67
CA LYS A 135 16.62 -8.49 -16.20
C LYS A 135 16.11 -9.25 -17.44
N LYS A 136 16.93 -10.11 -18.05
CA LYS A 136 16.61 -10.76 -19.34
C LYS A 136 15.63 -11.93 -19.24
N GLU A 137 15.46 -12.53 -18.08
CA GLU A 137 14.72 -13.80 -17.97
C GLU A 137 13.36 -13.71 -17.25
N PHE A 138 13.10 -12.74 -16.35
CA PHE A 138 11.94 -12.83 -15.45
C PHE A 138 11.24 -11.50 -15.08
N GLY A 139 11.29 -10.42 -15.80
CA GLY A 139 10.50 -9.20 -15.51
C GLY A 139 10.93 -8.44 -14.22
N GLU A 140 10.29 -7.30 -13.97
CA GLU A 140 10.74 -6.32 -12.96
C GLU A 140 10.37 -6.66 -11.49
N TRP A 141 9.54 -7.65 -11.22
CA TRP A 141 8.89 -7.85 -9.90
C TRP A 141 9.30 -9.16 -9.22
N VAL A 142 10.53 -9.60 -9.39
CA VAL A 142 10.96 -10.95 -8.98
C VAL A 142 11.52 -11.01 -7.56
N HIS A 143 11.98 -9.90 -6.98
CA HIS A 143 12.62 -9.92 -5.65
C HIS A 143 11.96 -8.91 -4.71
N PRO A 144 11.79 -9.27 -3.42
CA PRO A 144 11.39 -8.30 -2.40
C PRO A 144 12.52 -7.30 -2.12
N ASP A 145 12.20 -6.18 -1.50
CA ASP A 145 13.20 -5.17 -1.13
C ASP A 145 14.15 -5.68 -0.04
N ILE A 146 13.59 -6.39 0.94
CA ILE A 146 14.34 -6.96 2.06
C ILE A 146 13.85 -8.39 2.32
N VAL A 147 14.80 -9.26 2.62
CA VAL A 147 14.55 -10.62 3.10
C VAL A 147 15.04 -10.77 4.54
N GLY A 148 14.56 -11.79 5.25
CA GLY A 148 14.99 -11.99 6.62
C GLY A 148 14.89 -13.43 7.09
N CYS A 149 15.56 -13.72 8.20
CA CYS A 149 15.55 -15.05 8.83
C CYS A 149 15.50 -14.93 10.36
N TYR A 150 14.59 -15.70 10.97
CA TYR A 150 14.56 -15.93 12.41
C TYR A 150 15.28 -17.22 12.74
N PHE A 151 16.15 -17.18 13.76
CA PHE A 151 16.95 -18.29 14.21
C PHE A 151 16.62 -18.62 15.68
N PRO A 152 15.84 -19.66 15.96
CA PRO A 152 15.46 -20.00 17.32
C PRO A 152 16.64 -20.38 18.22
N PHE A 153 17.76 -20.85 17.67
CA PHE A 153 18.96 -21.17 18.45
C PHE A 153 19.68 -19.94 19.01
N ASP A 154 19.34 -18.71 18.58
CA ASP A 154 19.84 -17.45 19.17
C ASP A 154 19.11 -17.11 20.48
N GLU A 155 17.92 -17.65 20.71
CA GLU A 155 17.05 -17.30 21.83
C GLU A 155 16.73 -18.49 22.73
N TRP A 156 16.56 -19.66 22.13
CA TRP A 156 16.12 -20.85 22.87
C TRP A 156 17.29 -21.54 23.54
N LYS A 157 16.99 -22.20 24.66
CA LYS A 157 17.93 -23.13 25.27
C LYS A 157 18.20 -24.29 24.31
N SER A 158 19.43 -24.80 24.34
CA SER A 158 19.88 -25.86 23.44
C SER A 158 18.95 -27.07 23.47
N GLU A 159 18.48 -27.47 24.67
CA GLU A 159 17.61 -28.64 24.85
C GLU A 159 16.26 -28.48 24.14
N VAL A 160 15.70 -27.24 24.10
CA VAL A 160 14.43 -26.93 23.43
C VAL A 160 14.61 -26.96 21.93
N TYR A 161 15.70 -26.34 21.45
CA TYR A 161 16.03 -26.37 20.03
C TYR A 161 16.31 -27.77 19.51
N ASP A 162 17.10 -28.58 20.25
CA ASP A 162 17.41 -29.95 19.87
C ASP A 162 16.16 -30.84 19.87
N LEU A 163 15.25 -30.67 20.83
CA LEU A 163 13.96 -31.35 20.82
C LEU A 163 13.13 -30.97 19.57
N SER A 164 12.99 -29.70 19.29
CA SER A 164 12.26 -29.17 18.13
C SER A 164 12.82 -29.76 16.81
N SER A 165 14.13 -29.80 16.67
CA SER A 165 14.82 -30.37 15.51
C SER A 165 14.58 -31.89 15.42
N SER A 166 14.53 -32.61 16.57
CA SER A 166 14.32 -34.05 16.62
C SER A 166 12.92 -34.47 16.20
N ILE A 167 11.92 -33.64 16.41
CA ILE A 167 10.53 -33.87 15.96
C ILE A 167 10.25 -33.33 14.56
N SER A 168 11.30 -32.99 13.80
CA SER A 168 11.22 -32.46 12.44
C SER A 168 10.40 -31.16 12.32
N ASN A 169 10.30 -30.40 13.39
CA ASN A 169 9.66 -29.07 13.37
C ASN A 169 10.69 -28.02 12.99
N THR A 170 10.60 -27.52 11.77
CA THR A 170 11.47 -26.44 11.28
C THR A 170 11.00 -25.12 11.91
N THR A 171 11.67 -24.71 12.98
CA THR A 171 11.34 -23.47 13.71
C THR A 171 12.05 -22.25 13.14
N ILE A 172 12.92 -22.44 12.14
CA ILE A 172 13.52 -21.35 11.36
C ILE A 172 12.45 -20.78 10.45
N ARG A 173 12.33 -19.46 10.42
CA ARG A 173 11.35 -18.75 9.58
C ARG A 173 12.05 -17.80 8.64
N LEU A 174 11.63 -17.83 7.37
CA LEU A 174 12.04 -16.88 6.33
C LEU A 174 10.98 -15.82 6.18
N PHE A 175 11.43 -14.59 5.97
CA PHE A 175 10.59 -13.40 5.83
C PHE A 175 10.84 -12.70 4.49
N SER A 176 9.79 -12.14 3.91
CA SER A 176 9.90 -11.20 2.80
C SER A 176 9.22 -9.89 3.15
N PHE A 177 9.83 -8.78 2.77
CA PHE A 177 9.33 -7.45 3.03
C PHE A 177 9.35 -6.62 1.74
N GLU A 178 8.22 -6.00 1.45
CA GLU A 178 8.06 -5.02 0.39
C GLU A 178 7.81 -3.66 1.02
N LEU A 179 8.63 -2.65 0.67
CA LEU A 179 8.56 -1.33 1.27
C LEU A 179 7.90 -0.33 0.33
N LYS A 180 7.13 0.57 0.93
CA LYS A 180 6.55 1.74 0.26
C LYS A 180 6.63 2.94 1.19
N ARG A 181 6.77 4.13 0.64
CA ARG A 181 6.71 5.36 1.45
C ARG A 181 5.32 5.61 1.99
N GLU A 182 4.30 5.35 1.15
CA GLU A 182 2.91 5.52 1.52
C GLU A 182 2.03 4.43 0.92
N LEU A 183 0.93 4.12 1.59
CA LEU A 183 -0.14 3.29 1.10
C LEU A 183 -1.45 4.09 1.06
N SER A 184 -2.02 4.19 -0.12
CA SER A 184 -3.28 4.86 -0.42
C SER A 184 -4.05 4.07 -1.48
N PHE A 185 -5.31 4.42 -1.77
CA PHE A 185 -6.07 3.76 -2.84
C PHE A 185 -5.36 3.82 -4.20
N GLY A 186 -4.54 4.86 -4.44
CA GLY A 186 -3.83 5.04 -5.71
C GLY A 186 -2.78 3.96 -5.99
N ASN A 187 -2.18 3.37 -4.97
CA ASN A 187 -1.10 2.38 -5.12
C ASN A 187 -1.35 1.05 -4.41
N LEU A 188 -2.46 0.91 -3.66
CA LEU A 188 -2.73 -0.28 -2.84
C LEU A 188 -2.62 -1.58 -3.63
N ARG A 189 -3.32 -1.67 -4.76
CA ARG A 189 -3.36 -2.92 -5.53
C ARG A 189 -2.00 -3.31 -6.08
N GLU A 190 -1.29 -2.35 -6.65
CA GLU A 190 0.04 -2.58 -7.19
C GLU A 190 0.99 -3.06 -6.09
N SER A 191 1.13 -2.29 -5.01
CA SER A 191 2.03 -2.60 -3.89
C SER A 191 1.66 -3.93 -3.21
N PHE A 192 0.36 -4.16 -3.00
CA PHE A 192 -0.11 -5.38 -2.33
C PHE A 192 0.16 -6.62 -3.17
N PHE A 193 -0.15 -6.61 -4.48
CA PHE A 193 0.07 -7.76 -5.34
C PHE A 193 1.55 -7.98 -5.67
N GLN A 194 2.39 -6.94 -5.62
CA GLN A 194 3.84 -7.09 -5.63
C GLN A 194 4.30 -7.90 -4.41
N THR A 195 3.80 -7.57 -3.21
CA THR A 195 4.08 -8.34 -1.98
C THR A 195 3.57 -9.79 -2.10
N VAL A 196 2.35 -9.99 -2.62
CA VAL A 196 1.80 -11.35 -2.82
C VAL A 196 2.69 -12.15 -3.76
N SER A 197 3.16 -11.58 -4.85
CA SER A 197 4.03 -12.27 -5.83
C SER A 197 5.37 -12.69 -5.19
N ASN A 198 5.85 -11.94 -4.21
CA ASN A 198 7.08 -12.20 -3.46
C ASN A 198 6.87 -13.02 -2.18
N SER A 199 5.68 -13.60 -1.96
CA SER A 199 5.33 -14.25 -0.68
C SER A 199 5.40 -15.76 -0.67
N SER A 200 5.38 -16.44 -1.81
CA SER A 200 5.23 -17.91 -1.89
C SER A 200 6.40 -18.68 -1.26
N TRP A 201 7.57 -18.09 -1.21
CA TRP A 201 8.81 -18.68 -0.76
C TRP A 201 9.16 -18.39 0.71
N ALA A 202 8.46 -17.47 1.35
CA ALA A 202 8.69 -17.06 2.74
C ALA A 202 7.60 -17.61 3.67
N ASN A 203 7.95 -17.86 4.93
CA ASN A 203 6.99 -18.24 5.97
C ASN A 203 6.03 -17.08 6.29
N GLU A 204 6.55 -15.86 6.36
CA GLU A 204 5.77 -14.67 6.61
C GLU A 204 6.19 -13.57 5.62
N SER A 205 5.20 -12.84 5.11
CA SER A 205 5.44 -11.75 4.15
C SER A 205 4.69 -10.51 4.56
N TYR A 206 5.37 -9.38 4.49
CA TYR A 206 4.86 -8.10 4.97
C TYR A 206 4.95 -7.01 3.91
N LEU A 207 3.86 -6.28 3.75
CA LEU A 207 3.84 -4.97 3.11
C LEU A 207 4.12 -3.91 4.17
N VAL A 208 5.16 -3.12 3.96
CA VAL A 208 5.68 -2.16 4.93
C VAL A 208 5.54 -0.75 4.39
N ALA A 209 5.02 0.18 5.20
CA ALA A 209 4.96 1.58 4.80
C ALA A 209 5.18 2.52 5.97
N SER A 210 5.74 3.70 5.72
CA SER A 210 5.83 4.76 6.73
C SER A 210 4.51 5.51 6.88
N GLU A 211 3.75 5.68 5.81
CA GLU A 211 2.45 6.32 5.84
C GLU A 211 1.37 5.38 5.30
N ILE A 212 0.30 5.22 6.08
CA ILE A 212 -0.86 4.42 5.68
C ILE A 212 -2.10 5.31 5.78
N SER A 213 -2.92 5.35 4.72
CA SER A 213 -4.15 6.13 4.70
C SER A 213 -5.03 5.81 5.91
N LYS A 214 -5.55 6.87 6.55
CA LYS A 214 -6.43 6.77 7.71
C LYS A 214 -7.91 6.63 7.33
N GLU A 215 -8.23 6.69 6.04
CA GLU A 215 -9.59 6.53 5.53
C GLU A 215 -10.13 5.15 5.87
N GLN A 216 -11.32 5.08 6.46
CA GLN A 216 -11.91 3.83 6.93
C GLN A 216 -12.09 2.81 5.80
N GLU A 217 -12.58 3.25 4.63
CA GLU A 217 -12.77 2.39 3.46
C GLU A 217 -11.44 1.79 2.97
N PHE A 218 -10.35 2.58 3.02
CA PHE A 218 -9.03 2.09 2.68
C PHE A 218 -8.57 1.02 3.67
N ARG A 219 -8.75 1.25 4.97
CA ARG A 219 -8.37 0.30 6.02
C ARG A 219 -9.17 -0.99 5.94
N ASP A 220 -10.45 -0.91 5.63
CA ASP A 220 -11.32 -2.07 5.45
C ASP A 220 -10.85 -2.91 4.24
N GLU A 221 -10.50 -2.27 3.11
CA GLU A 221 -9.99 -2.97 1.94
C GLU A 221 -8.59 -3.57 2.20
N LEU A 222 -7.69 -2.85 2.86
CA LEU A 222 -6.38 -3.34 3.24
C LEU A 222 -6.49 -4.55 4.18
N SER A 223 -7.39 -4.50 5.18
CA SER A 223 -7.68 -5.61 6.09
C SER A 223 -8.23 -6.83 5.35
N ARG A 224 -9.16 -6.61 4.41
CA ARG A 224 -9.74 -7.67 3.57
C ARG A 224 -8.66 -8.37 2.73
N LEU A 225 -7.80 -7.61 2.08
CA LEU A 225 -6.68 -8.14 1.29
C LEU A 225 -5.69 -8.89 2.18
N SER A 226 -5.27 -8.29 3.30
CA SER A 226 -4.37 -8.92 4.28
C SER A 226 -4.90 -10.29 4.71
N THR A 227 -6.15 -10.36 5.16
CA THR A 227 -6.79 -11.63 5.59
C THR A 227 -6.89 -12.64 4.45
N SER A 228 -7.25 -12.19 3.23
CA SER A 228 -7.47 -13.09 2.09
C SER A 228 -6.19 -13.74 1.58
N PHE A 229 -5.07 -13.03 1.65
CA PHE A 229 -3.78 -13.50 1.09
C PHE A 229 -2.75 -13.87 2.16
N GLY A 230 -3.03 -13.59 3.44
CA GLY A 230 -2.12 -13.87 4.55
C GLY A 230 -0.90 -12.94 4.58
N ILE A 231 -0.97 -11.78 3.93
CA ILE A 231 0.08 -10.77 3.94
C ILE A 231 -0.08 -9.88 5.16
N GLY A 232 0.97 -9.76 5.97
CA GLY A 232 0.98 -8.80 7.06
C GLY A 232 1.21 -7.37 6.59
N VAL A 233 0.89 -6.40 7.43
CA VAL A 233 1.11 -4.97 7.18
C VAL A 233 1.82 -4.36 8.38
N ILE A 234 2.93 -3.69 8.13
CA ILE A 234 3.72 -2.98 9.14
C ILE A 234 3.70 -1.48 8.82
N GLN A 235 3.45 -0.67 9.84
CA GLN A 235 3.65 0.77 9.76
C GLN A 235 4.95 1.15 10.47
N ILE A 236 5.89 1.73 9.72
CA ILE A 236 7.14 2.27 10.25
C ILE A 236 6.93 3.72 10.67
N ASN A 237 7.34 4.04 11.89
CA ASN A 237 7.41 5.42 12.35
C ASN A 237 8.85 5.94 12.19
N THR A 238 9.03 6.95 11.32
CA THR A 238 10.35 7.51 11.02
C THR A 238 10.83 8.56 12.04
N GLU A 239 9.93 9.05 12.89
CA GLU A 239 10.26 10.01 13.96
C GLU A 239 10.60 9.28 15.27
N ASP A 240 9.89 8.18 15.51
CA ASP A 240 10.06 7.33 16.68
C ASP A 240 10.02 5.84 16.26
N PRO A 241 11.17 5.23 15.97
CA PRO A 241 11.23 3.85 15.50
C PRO A 241 10.57 2.83 16.42
N ASP A 242 10.58 3.07 17.75
CA ASP A 242 9.96 2.20 18.74
C ASP A 242 8.42 2.23 18.70
N SER A 243 7.84 3.26 18.10
CA SER A 243 6.40 3.40 17.86
C SER A 243 5.95 2.79 16.53
N SER A 244 6.84 2.06 15.83
CA SER A 244 6.45 1.26 14.66
C SER A 244 5.60 0.06 15.09
N GLU A 245 4.62 -0.34 14.27
CA GLU A 245 3.66 -1.36 14.68
C GLU A 245 3.23 -2.31 13.55
N ILE A 246 2.82 -3.52 13.92
CA ILE A 246 2.15 -4.46 13.03
C ILE A 246 0.67 -4.11 13.01
N ILE A 247 0.20 -3.53 11.91
CA ILE A 247 -1.23 -3.19 11.71
C ILE A 247 -2.06 -4.47 11.50
N PHE A 248 -1.55 -5.38 10.66
CA PHE A 248 -2.14 -6.70 10.43
C PHE A 248 -1.04 -7.75 10.46
N PRO A 249 -1.18 -8.82 11.26
CA PRO A 249 -0.18 -9.90 11.29
C PRO A 249 -0.20 -10.70 10.00
N ALA A 250 0.97 -11.18 9.59
CA ALA A 250 1.06 -12.16 8.51
C ALA A 250 0.57 -13.53 8.95
N THR A 251 0.09 -14.34 8.01
CA THR A 251 -0.21 -15.76 8.24
C THR A 251 1.05 -16.57 7.97
N ASN A 252 1.48 -17.36 8.96
CA ASN A 252 2.60 -18.28 8.79
C ASN A 252 2.27 -19.36 7.75
N ARG A 253 3.21 -19.62 6.83
CA ARG A 253 3.17 -20.68 5.83
C ARG A 253 4.22 -21.74 6.15
N ASP A 254 3.78 -22.98 6.28
CA ASP A 254 4.71 -24.09 6.51
C ASP A 254 5.29 -24.65 5.21
N ASN A 255 4.54 -24.52 4.11
CA ASN A 255 4.96 -25.00 2.79
C ASN A 255 5.56 -23.85 1.98
N LEU A 256 6.87 -23.91 1.77
CA LEU A 256 7.61 -22.92 0.97
C LEU A 256 7.74 -23.37 -0.48
N ASP A 257 7.69 -22.41 -1.39
CA ASP A 257 7.94 -22.62 -2.82
C ASP A 257 9.45 -22.64 -3.10
N TRP A 258 10.04 -23.83 -3.02
CA TRP A 258 11.47 -24.07 -3.26
C TRP A 258 11.90 -23.77 -4.69
N GLU A 259 11.00 -23.90 -5.65
CA GLU A 259 11.24 -23.54 -7.04
C GLU A 259 11.46 -22.02 -7.17
N THR A 260 10.62 -21.23 -6.49
CA THR A 260 10.80 -19.80 -6.42
C THR A 260 12.08 -19.42 -5.69
N ILE A 261 12.41 -20.05 -4.55
CA ILE A 261 13.71 -19.83 -3.88
C ILE A 261 14.87 -20.05 -4.86
N ASN A 262 14.83 -21.18 -5.60
CA ASN A 262 15.87 -21.49 -6.57
C ASN A 262 15.98 -20.42 -7.67
N LYS A 263 14.87 -19.89 -8.18
CA LYS A 263 14.84 -18.81 -9.17
C LYS A 263 15.40 -17.49 -8.61
N LEU A 264 15.06 -17.15 -7.37
CA LEU A 264 15.53 -15.93 -6.72
C LEU A 264 17.06 -15.89 -6.54
N THR A 265 17.75 -17.05 -6.52
CA THR A 265 19.24 -17.10 -6.46
C THR A 265 19.94 -16.52 -7.68
N MET A 266 19.20 -16.13 -8.73
CA MET A 266 19.75 -15.33 -9.84
C MET A 266 20.24 -13.95 -9.38
N ASN A 267 19.68 -13.42 -8.30
CA ASN A 267 20.18 -12.23 -7.62
C ASN A 267 21.32 -12.62 -6.67
N SER A 268 22.46 -11.97 -6.79
CA SER A 268 23.64 -12.29 -5.98
C SER A 268 23.41 -12.08 -4.48
N ASP A 269 22.67 -11.03 -4.09
CA ASP A 269 22.41 -10.71 -2.69
C ASP A 269 21.50 -11.77 -2.05
N PHE A 270 20.46 -12.21 -2.79
CA PHE A 270 19.60 -13.30 -2.34
C PHE A 270 20.35 -14.63 -2.23
N LYS A 271 21.20 -14.94 -3.22
CA LYS A 271 22.05 -16.13 -3.18
C LYS A 271 22.99 -16.12 -1.98
N GLU A 272 23.62 -14.99 -1.69
CA GLU A 272 24.46 -14.81 -0.52
C GLU A 272 23.66 -14.99 0.77
N PHE A 273 22.48 -14.37 0.88
CA PHE A 273 21.58 -14.54 2.02
C PHE A 273 21.25 -16.01 2.29
N ILE A 274 20.79 -16.77 1.30
CA ILE A 274 20.49 -18.21 1.46
C ILE A 274 21.73 -19.00 1.86
N SER A 275 22.91 -18.68 1.32
CA SER A 275 24.17 -19.32 1.67
C SER A 275 24.56 -19.05 3.12
N THR A 276 24.41 -17.81 3.57
CA THR A 276 24.66 -17.40 4.96
C THR A 276 23.70 -18.09 5.93
N VAL A 277 22.40 -18.08 5.63
CA VAL A 277 21.38 -18.79 6.44
C VAL A 277 21.76 -20.27 6.59
N LYS A 278 22.17 -20.95 5.51
CA LYS A 278 22.62 -22.35 5.56
C LYS A 278 23.83 -22.53 6.49
N ILE A 279 24.82 -21.64 6.40
CA ILE A 279 26.03 -21.68 7.26
C ILE A 279 25.62 -21.48 8.72
N ASP A 280 24.77 -20.52 9.02
CA ASP A 280 24.31 -20.18 10.36
C ASP A 280 23.53 -21.35 10.99
N ILE A 281 22.64 -21.98 10.24
CA ILE A 281 21.94 -23.19 10.68
C ILE A 281 22.90 -24.32 11.00
N THR A 282 23.89 -24.56 10.12
CA THR A 282 24.84 -25.68 10.27
C THR A 282 25.79 -25.47 11.44
N SER A 283 26.26 -24.22 11.62
CA SER A 283 27.19 -23.86 12.70
C SER A 283 26.49 -23.56 14.02
N LYS A 284 25.16 -23.42 14.04
CA LYS A 284 24.36 -22.90 15.16
C LYS A 284 24.93 -21.54 15.68
N LYS A 285 25.41 -20.71 14.76
CA LYS A 285 26.03 -19.43 15.08
C LYS A 285 25.70 -18.40 14.00
N ILE A 286 25.15 -17.25 14.40
CA ILE A 286 24.78 -16.18 13.48
C ILE A 286 26.01 -15.33 13.09
N HIS A 287 26.28 -15.24 11.80
CA HIS A 287 27.30 -14.37 11.24
C HIS A 287 26.75 -12.98 11.00
N LYS A 288 26.49 -12.23 12.09
CA LYS A 288 25.81 -10.91 12.11
C LYS A 288 26.34 -9.89 11.09
N LYS A 289 27.61 -10.02 10.68
CA LYS A 289 28.22 -9.09 9.70
C LYS A 289 27.73 -9.30 8.28
N GLU A 290 27.13 -10.44 7.98
CA GLU A 290 26.59 -10.80 6.66
C GLU A 290 25.16 -10.30 6.47
N TYR A 291 24.53 -9.80 7.53
CA TYR A 291 23.20 -9.21 7.55
C TYR A 291 23.28 -7.69 7.62
N ASP A 292 22.13 -7.03 7.41
CA ASP A 292 22.03 -5.59 7.52
C ASP A 292 22.39 -5.12 8.94
N THR A 293 23.04 -3.97 9.02
CA THR A 293 23.44 -3.40 10.32
C THR A 293 22.26 -2.86 11.07
N ILE A 294 22.04 -3.32 12.30
CA ILE A 294 21.01 -2.80 13.20
C ILE A 294 21.52 -1.48 13.76
N SER A 295 20.87 -0.41 13.37
CA SER A 295 21.22 0.94 13.79
C SER A 295 20.68 1.26 15.17
N ASP A 296 21.32 2.18 15.87
CA ASP A 296 20.81 2.76 17.11
C ASP A 296 19.57 3.63 16.79
N PRO A 297 18.47 3.53 17.57
CA PRO A 297 17.23 4.27 17.32
C PRO A 297 17.44 5.80 17.27
N GLU A 298 18.37 6.34 18.09
CA GLU A 298 18.68 7.78 18.05
C GLU A 298 19.33 8.23 16.72
N LYS A 299 20.00 7.32 16.01
CA LYS A 299 20.59 7.59 14.71
C LYS A 299 19.61 7.43 13.55
N LEU A 300 18.49 6.72 13.80
CA LEU A 300 17.46 6.46 12.79
C LEU A 300 16.48 7.61 12.64
N LYS A 301 16.29 8.45 13.68
CA LYS A 301 15.35 9.57 13.63
C LYS A 301 15.64 10.45 12.43
N MET A 302 14.72 10.49 11.48
CA MET A 302 14.81 11.44 10.39
C MET A 302 14.59 12.84 10.98
N LYS A 303 15.58 13.71 10.84
CA LYS A 303 15.45 15.11 11.24
C LYS A 303 14.48 15.77 10.27
N ASN A 304 13.34 16.20 10.78
CA ASN A 304 12.50 17.19 10.10
C ASN A 304 13.19 18.54 10.31
N ASP A 305 13.99 18.98 9.34
CA ASP A 305 14.53 20.35 9.31
C ASP A 305 13.44 21.35 8.88
#